data_a225c4e8b5c1abca977066a3458a7bc7
#
_entry.id   a225c4e8b5c1abca977066a3458a7bc7
#
_cell.length_a   1.000
_cell.length_b   1.000
_cell.length_c   1.000
_cell.angle_alpha   90.00
_cell.angle_beta   90.00
_cell.angle_gamma   90.00
#
_symmetry.space_group_name_H-M   'P 1'
#
loop_
_entity.id
_entity.type
_entity.pdbx_description
1 polymer ?
#
loop_
_entity_poly.entity_id
_entity_poly.type
_entity_poly.pdbx_seq_one_letter_code
_entity_poly.pdbx_strand_id
1 'polypeptide(L)'
;MFNSIAGWNDNGEHGPRGDCMMSRGNGRHSVTFIESHDWFLRPDNENEFGGRGNSMKPALKARLMQANAFMLSMPGVPCVFYPHWQKYKEDLKPMIIARKWAGVHSESEVKDEYATSTGYQVTVVGKHGWLILCLGDKTGQTFQGFTLVASNYSTMEGHNESFEIWVLSDQPRPTTGIGEVESGKSIVESGVKFIENGQLYIRCGEQVYNIMGQIIK
;
A
#
# COMPACT_ATOMS: atom_id res chain seq x y z
N MET A 1 -9.10 -8.98 16.56
CA MET A 1 -7.81 -8.55 15.98
C MET A 1 -7.98 -8.12 14.53
N PHE A 2 -8.32 -9.01 13.61
CA PHE A 2 -8.46 -8.66 12.18
C PHE A 2 -9.63 -7.75 11.86
N ASN A 3 -10.69 -7.76 12.65
CA ASN A 3 -11.75 -6.76 12.57
C ASN A 3 -11.24 -5.34 12.76
N SER A 4 -10.18 -5.18 13.56
CA SER A 4 -9.53 -3.88 13.77
C SER A 4 -8.64 -3.44 12.61
N ILE A 5 -8.01 -4.37 11.89
CA ILE A 5 -7.23 -4.06 10.68
C ILE A 5 -8.15 -3.63 9.55
N ALA A 6 -9.29 -4.29 9.42
CA ALA A 6 -10.32 -3.93 8.45
C ALA A 6 -11.14 -2.70 8.87
N GLY A 7 -10.93 -2.20 10.09
CA GLY A 7 -11.52 -0.96 10.62
C GLY A 7 -13.03 -0.98 10.81
N TRP A 8 -13.70 -2.14 10.74
CA TRP A 8 -15.12 -2.14 10.53
C TRP A 8 -15.79 -3.35 11.13
N ASN A 9 -16.67 -3.11 11.99
CA ASN A 9 -17.67 -3.95 12.63
C ASN A 9 -17.30 -4.51 13.97
N ASP A 10 -17.91 -3.88 14.95
CA ASP A 10 -17.94 -4.37 16.34
C ASP A 10 -18.71 -5.69 16.48
N ASN A 11 -19.40 -6.13 15.44
CA ASN A 11 -20.31 -7.27 15.50
C ASN A 11 -19.74 -8.60 15.00
N GLY A 12 -18.54 -8.62 14.45
CA GLY A 12 -17.85 -9.87 14.06
C GLY A 12 -18.50 -10.70 12.95
N GLU A 13 -19.54 -10.19 12.31
CA GLU A 13 -20.38 -10.97 11.38
C GLU A 13 -19.83 -11.04 9.94
N HIS A 14 -18.85 -10.22 9.57
CA HIS A 14 -18.48 -10.05 8.16
C HIS A 14 -17.00 -10.27 7.83
N GLY A 15 -16.21 -10.80 8.74
CA GLY A 15 -14.79 -11.03 8.52
C GLY A 15 -13.96 -9.74 8.35
N PRO A 16 -12.68 -9.84 7.98
CA PRO A 16 -11.76 -8.69 7.92
C PRO A 16 -12.15 -7.58 6.95
N ARG A 17 -12.87 -7.92 5.88
CA ARG A 17 -13.36 -6.92 4.91
C ARG A 17 -14.60 -6.18 5.37
N GLY A 18 -15.31 -6.75 6.36
CA GLY A 18 -16.50 -6.15 6.91
C GLY A 18 -17.52 -5.72 5.86
N ASP A 19 -18.45 -4.86 6.27
CA ASP A 19 -19.45 -4.28 5.38
C ASP A 19 -18.94 -2.95 4.77
N CYS A 20 -17.83 -3.02 4.05
CA CYS A 20 -17.23 -1.87 3.39
C CYS A 20 -17.64 -1.78 1.91
N MET A 21 -17.34 -0.66 1.26
CA MET A 21 -17.66 -0.46 -0.16
C MET A 21 -17.06 -1.55 -1.06
N MET A 22 -15.91 -2.10 -0.73
CA MET A 22 -15.29 -3.19 -1.50
C MET A 22 -16.12 -4.46 -1.45
N SER A 23 -16.60 -4.86 -0.27
CA SER A 23 -17.41 -6.07 -0.10
C SER A 23 -18.78 -5.97 -0.76
N ARG A 24 -19.26 -4.75 -0.99
CA ARG A 24 -20.52 -4.46 -1.69
C ARG A 24 -20.38 -4.35 -3.22
N GLY A 25 -19.26 -4.76 -3.80
CA GLY A 25 -19.04 -4.68 -5.23
C GLY A 25 -18.63 -3.29 -5.76
N ASN A 26 -18.32 -2.35 -4.90
CA ASN A 26 -17.92 -0.98 -5.27
C ASN A 26 -16.40 -0.77 -5.26
N GLY A 27 -15.62 -1.82 -5.49
CA GLY A 27 -14.15 -1.77 -5.44
C GLY A 27 -13.54 -0.68 -6.33
N ARG A 28 -14.13 -0.44 -7.50
CA ARG A 28 -13.71 0.62 -8.44
C ARG A 28 -13.69 2.02 -7.81
N HIS A 29 -14.61 2.29 -6.90
CA HIS A 29 -14.78 3.59 -6.25
C HIS A 29 -14.23 3.64 -4.83
N SER A 30 -13.65 2.54 -4.36
CA SER A 30 -13.15 2.42 -3.00
C SER A 30 -11.69 2.84 -2.92
N VAL A 31 -11.43 3.99 -2.31
CA VAL A 31 -10.07 4.38 -1.89
C VAL A 31 -9.85 3.77 -0.51
N THR A 32 -8.90 2.85 -0.42
CA THR A 32 -8.53 2.17 0.81
C THR A 32 -7.29 2.79 1.42
N PHE A 33 -7.32 3.07 2.71
CA PHE A 33 -6.20 3.65 3.44
C PHE A 33 -6.20 3.16 4.90
N ILE A 34 -5.03 3.23 5.53
CA ILE A 34 -4.85 2.84 6.94
C ILE A 34 -4.97 4.06 7.84
N GLU A 35 -4.47 5.19 7.39
CA GLU A 35 -4.46 6.44 8.12
C GLU A 35 -4.60 7.63 7.17
N SER A 36 -5.09 8.76 7.69
CA SER A 36 -5.23 10.01 6.96
C SER A 36 -4.70 11.20 7.78
N HIS A 37 -4.47 12.31 7.12
CA HIS A 37 -4.01 13.56 7.73
C HIS A 37 -4.98 14.12 8.78
N ASP A 38 -6.27 13.85 8.66
CA ASP A 38 -7.28 14.31 9.63
C ASP A 38 -7.12 13.68 11.01
N TRP A 39 -6.47 12.52 11.07
CA TRP A 39 -6.29 11.74 12.29
C TRP A 39 -4.88 11.91 12.86
N PHE A 40 -3.90 12.14 11.98
CA PHE A 40 -2.49 12.20 12.32
C PHE A 40 -2.05 13.55 12.93
N LEU A 41 -2.58 14.66 12.46
CA LEU A 41 -2.08 16.01 12.77
C LEU A 41 -2.83 16.73 13.90
N ARG A 42 -3.56 16.02 14.76
CA ARG A 42 -4.26 16.68 15.86
C ARG A 42 -3.32 16.91 17.05
N PRO A 43 -3.09 18.18 17.45
CA PRO A 43 -2.12 18.53 18.48
C PRO A 43 -2.46 18.05 19.91
N ASP A 44 -3.69 17.63 20.13
CA ASP A 44 -4.18 17.07 21.40
C ASP A 44 -3.95 15.56 21.52
N ASN A 45 -3.32 14.96 20.54
CA ASN A 45 -2.97 13.56 20.54
C ASN A 45 -1.47 13.38 20.73
N GLU A 46 -1.06 12.98 21.90
CA GLU A 46 0.33 12.59 22.21
C GLU A 46 0.78 11.32 21.47
N ASN A 47 -0.10 10.70 20.69
CA ASN A 47 0.19 9.48 19.94
C ASN A 47 0.57 9.82 18.50
N GLU A 48 1.66 9.22 18.07
CA GLU A 48 2.23 9.32 16.73
C GLU A 48 1.24 9.01 15.58
N PHE A 49 0.07 8.46 15.90
CA PHE A 49 -0.98 8.05 14.98
C PHE A 49 -2.37 8.60 15.36
N GLY A 50 -2.44 9.75 15.90
CA GLY A 50 -3.60 10.50 16.37
C GLY A 50 -4.98 9.91 16.06
N GLY A 51 -5.92 10.14 16.90
CA GLY A 51 -7.32 9.78 16.71
C GLY A 51 -8.18 10.59 17.65
N ARG A 52 -9.45 10.79 17.35
CA ARG A 52 -10.37 11.51 18.22
C ARG A 52 -10.48 10.81 19.58
N GLY A 53 -9.66 11.25 20.57
CA GLY A 53 -9.83 10.86 21.96
C GLY A 53 -9.66 9.37 22.32
N ASN A 54 -9.66 8.51 21.34
CA ASN A 54 -9.30 7.11 21.44
C ASN A 54 -8.09 6.91 20.53
N SER A 55 -6.95 7.28 21.08
CA SER A 55 -5.66 6.90 20.56
C SER A 55 -5.72 5.56 19.85
N MET A 56 -5.17 5.49 18.65
CA MET A 56 -4.77 4.21 18.10
C MET A 56 -3.96 3.52 19.18
N LYS A 57 -4.56 2.52 19.80
CA LYS A 57 -3.94 1.77 20.87
C LYS A 57 -2.59 1.28 20.39
N PRO A 58 -1.58 1.18 21.26
CA PRO A 58 -0.27 0.62 20.91
C PRO A 58 -0.33 -0.63 20.05
N ALA A 59 -1.36 -1.45 20.24
CA ALA A 59 -1.65 -2.62 19.43
C ALA A 59 -1.86 -2.34 17.91
N LEU A 60 -2.38 -1.18 17.52
CA LEU A 60 -2.55 -0.87 16.09
C LEU A 60 -1.24 -0.33 15.49
N LYS A 61 -0.45 0.38 16.27
CA LYS A 61 0.91 0.77 15.90
C LYS A 61 1.77 -0.45 15.58
N ALA A 62 1.70 -1.48 16.42
CA ALA A 62 2.38 -2.76 16.21
C ALA A 62 1.93 -3.45 14.90
N ARG A 63 0.65 -3.33 14.56
CA ARG A 63 0.04 -3.98 13.38
C ARG A 63 0.08 -3.14 12.11
N LEU A 64 0.77 -2.03 12.13
CA LEU A 64 0.79 -1.10 11.00
C LEU A 64 1.26 -1.78 9.70
N MET A 65 2.27 -2.65 9.79
CA MET A 65 2.78 -3.37 8.63
C MET A 65 1.79 -4.44 8.15
N GLN A 66 1.13 -5.17 9.05
CA GLN A 66 0.05 -6.10 8.68
C GLN A 66 -1.13 -5.36 8.01
N ALA A 67 -1.50 -4.19 8.53
CA ALA A 67 -2.56 -3.38 7.96
C ALA A 67 -2.21 -2.90 6.55
N ASN A 68 -0.99 -2.43 6.32
CA ASN A 68 -0.51 -2.07 4.99
C ASN A 68 -0.41 -3.29 4.05
N ALA A 69 0.06 -4.44 4.53
CA ALA A 69 0.08 -5.68 3.78
C ALA A 69 -1.34 -6.09 3.35
N PHE A 70 -2.32 -5.98 4.25
CA PHE A 70 -3.73 -6.22 3.93
C PHE A 70 -4.24 -5.24 2.87
N MET A 71 -4.11 -3.93 3.10
CA MET A 71 -4.58 -2.90 2.19
C MET A 71 -3.98 -3.05 0.78
N LEU A 72 -2.68 -3.29 0.70
CA LEU A 72 -1.96 -3.42 -0.57
C LEU A 72 -2.23 -4.74 -1.30
N SER A 73 -2.66 -5.78 -0.59
CA SER A 73 -3.01 -7.07 -1.20
C SER A 73 -4.46 -7.15 -1.67
N MET A 74 -5.37 -6.38 -1.08
CA MET A 74 -6.81 -6.45 -1.36
C MET A 74 -7.23 -5.62 -2.57
N PRO A 75 -8.42 -5.90 -3.18
CA PRO A 75 -9.04 -5.02 -4.18
C PRO A 75 -9.23 -3.59 -3.66
N GLY A 76 -9.62 -2.67 -4.54
CA GLY A 76 -9.75 -1.25 -4.26
C GLY A 76 -8.57 -0.45 -4.77
N VAL A 77 -8.58 0.86 -4.52
CA VAL A 77 -7.51 1.81 -4.89
C VAL A 77 -6.72 2.16 -3.63
N PRO A 78 -5.60 1.49 -3.35
CA PRO A 78 -4.86 1.72 -2.11
C PRO A 78 -4.16 3.07 -2.11
N CYS A 79 -4.29 3.79 -1.01
CA CYS A 79 -3.61 5.04 -0.76
C CYS A 79 -2.68 4.87 0.45
N VAL A 80 -1.38 4.83 0.18
CA VAL A 80 -0.37 4.77 1.25
C VAL A 80 -0.22 6.15 1.86
N PHE A 81 -0.40 6.25 3.17
CA PHE A 81 -0.22 7.49 3.90
C PHE A 81 1.24 7.95 3.83
N TYR A 82 1.48 9.21 3.42
CA TYR A 82 2.82 9.70 3.12
C TYR A 82 3.83 9.57 4.28
N PRO A 83 3.49 9.85 5.56
CA PRO A 83 4.38 9.59 6.69
C PRO A 83 4.77 8.12 6.85
N HIS A 84 3.85 7.18 6.54
CA HIS A 84 4.21 5.76 6.53
C HIS A 84 5.23 5.46 5.43
N TRP A 85 5.03 6.03 4.23
CA TRP A 85 6.01 5.90 3.14
C TRP A 85 7.37 6.45 3.52
N GLN A 86 7.45 7.62 4.16
CA GLN A 86 8.72 8.20 4.58
C GLN A 86 9.45 7.31 5.59
N LYS A 87 8.72 6.74 6.55
CA LYS A 87 9.31 5.99 7.67
C LYS A 87 9.58 4.52 7.33
N TYR A 88 8.71 3.88 6.55
CA TYR A 88 8.68 2.43 6.31
C TYR A 88 8.80 2.07 4.83
N LYS A 89 9.47 2.89 4.06
CA LYS A 89 9.59 2.75 2.60
C LYS A 89 10.12 1.39 2.18
N GLU A 90 11.12 0.87 2.89
CA GLU A 90 11.76 -0.40 2.53
C GLU A 90 10.84 -1.60 2.79
N ASP A 91 9.96 -1.52 3.78
CA ASP A 91 8.95 -2.54 4.06
C ASP A 91 7.77 -2.45 3.08
N LEU A 92 7.37 -1.25 2.69
CA LEU A 92 6.21 -1.01 1.81
C LEU A 92 6.50 -1.31 0.34
N LYS A 93 7.72 -1.07 -0.13
CA LYS A 93 8.13 -1.34 -1.52
C LYS A 93 7.85 -2.79 -1.96
N PRO A 94 8.26 -3.83 -1.22
CA PRO A 94 7.98 -5.21 -1.60
C PRO A 94 6.48 -5.51 -1.70
N MET A 95 5.66 -4.94 -0.81
CA MET A 95 4.20 -5.11 -0.86
C MET A 95 3.59 -4.49 -2.13
N ILE A 96 4.06 -3.30 -2.52
CA ILE A 96 3.64 -2.64 -3.77
C ILE A 96 4.10 -3.44 -4.99
N ILE A 97 5.31 -4.00 -4.96
CA ILE A 97 5.83 -4.88 -6.01
C ILE A 97 4.94 -6.11 -6.14
N ALA A 98 4.59 -6.77 -5.04
CA ALA A 98 3.73 -7.95 -5.04
C ALA A 98 2.38 -7.64 -5.70
N ARG A 99 1.73 -6.54 -5.31
CA ARG A 99 0.48 -6.07 -5.91
C ARG A 99 0.60 -5.88 -7.43
N LYS A 100 1.63 -5.15 -7.86
CA LYS A 100 1.88 -4.89 -9.30
C LYS A 100 2.19 -6.17 -10.07
N TRP A 101 2.98 -7.05 -9.48
CA TRP A 101 3.41 -8.29 -10.12
C TRP A 101 2.24 -9.24 -10.36
N ALA A 102 1.39 -9.44 -9.38
CA ALA A 102 0.15 -10.19 -9.55
C ALA A 102 -0.88 -9.46 -10.43
N GLY A 103 -0.76 -8.14 -10.59
CA GLY A 103 -1.74 -7.33 -11.33
C GLY A 103 -3.03 -7.11 -10.55
N VAL A 104 -2.99 -7.06 -9.22
CA VAL A 104 -4.16 -6.79 -8.40
C VAL A 104 -4.69 -5.39 -8.67
N HIS A 105 -5.98 -5.28 -8.90
CA HIS A 105 -6.67 -4.04 -9.24
C HIS A 105 -7.93 -3.83 -8.38
N SER A 106 -8.65 -2.76 -8.63
CA SER A 106 -9.78 -2.35 -7.80
C SER A 106 -10.95 -3.35 -7.78
N GLU A 107 -11.07 -4.16 -8.81
CA GLU A 107 -12.15 -5.14 -8.99
C GLU A 107 -11.61 -6.58 -9.04
N SER A 108 -10.43 -6.83 -8.51
CA SER A 108 -9.86 -8.17 -8.38
C SER A 108 -10.77 -9.08 -7.56
N GLU A 109 -10.93 -10.31 -8.00
CA GLU A 109 -11.70 -11.32 -7.28
C GLU A 109 -10.94 -11.77 -6.03
N VAL A 110 -11.66 -12.00 -4.95
CA VAL A 110 -11.13 -12.55 -3.70
C VAL A 110 -11.63 -14.00 -3.56
N LYS A 111 -10.69 -14.92 -3.38
CA LYS A 111 -10.94 -16.35 -3.22
C LYS A 111 -10.30 -16.89 -1.96
N ASP A 112 -10.75 -18.06 -1.52
CA ASP A 112 -10.14 -18.84 -0.45
C ASP A 112 -9.81 -18.00 0.79
N GLU A 113 -10.82 -17.26 1.26
CA GLU A 113 -10.70 -16.39 2.43
C GLU A 113 -10.93 -17.18 3.72
N TYR A 114 -9.91 -17.24 4.56
CA TYR A 114 -9.92 -17.94 5.85
C TYR A 114 -9.53 -16.99 6.97
N ALA A 115 -10.45 -16.78 7.90
CA ALA A 115 -10.23 -15.93 9.07
C ALA A 115 -10.35 -16.74 10.36
N THR A 116 -9.42 -16.54 11.28
CA THR A 116 -9.48 -17.03 12.66
C THR A 116 -9.30 -15.87 13.63
N SER A 117 -9.40 -16.12 14.93
CA SER A 117 -9.10 -15.10 15.94
C SER A 117 -7.65 -14.59 15.91
N THR A 118 -6.72 -15.38 15.38
CA THR A 118 -5.27 -15.15 15.43
C THR A 118 -4.60 -15.08 14.07
N GLY A 119 -5.30 -15.45 12.98
CA GLY A 119 -4.72 -15.48 11.64
C GLY A 119 -5.73 -15.20 10.53
N TYR A 120 -5.20 -14.76 9.39
CA TYR A 120 -5.98 -14.51 8.18
C TYR A 120 -5.19 -14.94 6.95
N GLN A 121 -5.88 -15.59 6.02
CA GLN A 121 -5.32 -15.97 4.73
C GLN A 121 -6.36 -15.68 3.65
N VAL A 122 -5.88 -15.17 2.52
CA VAL A 122 -6.73 -14.88 1.37
C VAL A 122 -5.95 -15.00 0.08
N THR A 123 -6.64 -15.45 -0.97
CA THR A 123 -6.14 -15.44 -2.34
C THR A 123 -6.84 -14.35 -3.14
N VAL A 124 -6.07 -13.51 -3.82
CA VAL A 124 -6.58 -12.44 -4.68
C VAL A 124 -6.14 -12.69 -6.12
N VAL A 125 -7.11 -12.68 -7.05
CA VAL A 125 -6.86 -12.92 -8.47
C VAL A 125 -6.57 -11.59 -9.16
N GLY A 126 -5.35 -11.42 -9.62
CA GLY A 126 -4.92 -10.27 -10.40
C GLY A 126 -4.96 -10.55 -11.91
N LYS A 127 -4.62 -9.55 -12.72
CA LYS A 127 -4.55 -9.65 -14.18
C LYS A 127 -3.42 -10.54 -14.70
N HIS A 128 -2.36 -10.71 -13.89
CA HIS A 128 -1.13 -11.39 -14.26
C HIS A 128 -0.89 -12.65 -13.43
N GLY A 129 -1.81 -12.98 -12.53
CA GLY A 129 -1.68 -14.14 -11.68
C GLY A 129 -2.36 -13.97 -10.34
N TRP A 130 -1.83 -14.63 -9.34
CA TRP A 130 -2.47 -14.75 -8.04
C TRP A 130 -1.56 -14.19 -6.95
N LEU A 131 -2.17 -13.56 -5.97
CA LEU A 131 -1.52 -13.11 -4.75
C LEU A 131 -2.16 -13.81 -3.56
N ILE A 132 -1.32 -14.40 -2.67
CA ILE A 132 -1.76 -14.93 -1.39
C ILE A 132 -1.22 -14.01 -0.29
N LEU A 133 -2.10 -13.54 0.57
CA LEU A 133 -1.76 -12.85 1.81
C LEU A 133 -1.98 -13.79 2.99
N CYS A 134 -0.98 -13.91 3.84
CA CYS A 134 -1.06 -14.58 5.12
C CYS A 134 -0.74 -13.61 6.25
N LEU A 135 -1.55 -13.59 7.30
CA LEU A 135 -1.35 -12.76 8.48
C LEU A 135 -1.40 -13.62 9.76
N GLY A 136 -0.60 -13.24 10.75
CA GLY A 136 -0.57 -13.88 12.06
C GLY A 136 -0.25 -15.37 11.96
N ASP A 137 -1.08 -16.22 12.57
CA ASP A 137 -0.85 -17.66 12.63
C ASP A 137 -1.04 -18.41 11.29
N LYS A 138 -1.36 -17.69 10.23
CA LYS A 138 -1.38 -18.23 8.86
C LYS A 138 -0.05 -18.07 8.12
N THR A 139 0.94 -17.39 8.69
CA THR A 139 2.30 -17.31 8.16
C THR A 139 3.09 -18.60 8.40
N GLY A 140 4.22 -18.75 7.72
CA GLY A 140 5.09 -19.93 7.83
C GLY A 140 4.67 -21.11 6.95
N GLN A 141 3.75 -20.90 6.02
CA GLN A 141 3.34 -21.89 5.03
C GLN A 141 4.16 -21.73 3.73
N THR A 142 4.13 -22.74 2.90
CA THR A 142 4.73 -22.68 1.56
C THR A 142 3.66 -23.00 0.52
N PHE A 143 3.68 -22.25 -0.60
CA PHE A 143 2.73 -22.43 -1.68
C PHE A 143 3.47 -22.83 -2.96
N GLN A 144 3.16 -24.03 -3.48
CA GLN A 144 3.83 -24.54 -4.67
C GLN A 144 3.65 -23.60 -5.86
N GLY A 145 4.74 -23.22 -6.50
CA GLY A 145 4.74 -22.31 -7.65
C GLY A 145 4.69 -20.83 -7.31
N PHE A 146 4.44 -20.47 -6.05
CA PHE A 146 4.46 -19.08 -5.62
C PHE A 146 5.84 -18.65 -5.14
N THR A 147 6.12 -17.35 -5.27
CA THR A 147 7.32 -16.69 -4.75
C THR A 147 6.95 -15.81 -3.56
N LEU A 148 7.64 -15.96 -2.45
CA LEU A 148 7.54 -15.03 -1.32
C LEU A 148 8.17 -13.69 -1.71
N VAL A 149 7.37 -12.63 -1.68
CA VAL A 149 7.78 -11.29 -2.16
C VAL A 149 7.99 -10.31 -1.02
N ALA A 150 7.12 -10.37 -0.01
CA ALA A 150 7.21 -9.52 1.17
C ALA A 150 6.86 -10.33 2.42
N SER A 151 7.59 -10.13 3.49
CA SER A 151 7.32 -10.76 4.77
C SER A 151 7.89 -9.96 5.93
N ASN A 152 7.25 -10.09 7.08
CA ASN A 152 7.79 -9.69 8.36
C ASN A 152 7.32 -10.68 9.41
N TYR A 153 8.22 -11.10 10.29
CA TYR A 153 7.93 -12.02 11.39
C TYR A 153 8.16 -11.28 12.71
N SER A 154 7.08 -10.86 13.32
CA SER A 154 7.11 -10.08 14.54
C SER A 154 6.05 -10.57 15.52
N THR A 155 6.42 -10.64 16.79
CA THR A 155 5.47 -10.82 17.89
C THR A 155 5.56 -9.63 18.82
N MET A 156 4.43 -9.08 19.21
CA MET A 156 4.36 -7.94 20.10
C MET A 156 3.23 -8.13 21.10
N GLU A 157 3.52 -7.94 22.40
CA GLU A 157 2.54 -8.09 23.49
C GLU A 157 1.76 -9.43 23.44
N GLY A 158 2.43 -10.53 23.04
CA GLY A 158 1.81 -11.85 22.93
C GLY A 158 0.96 -12.07 21.67
N HIS A 159 0.94 -11.12 20.75
CA HIS A 159 0.25 -11.24 19.47
C HIS A 159 1.23 -11.48 18.31
N ASN A 160 0.86 -12.37 17.41
CA ASN A 160 1.61 -12.62 16.18
C ASN A 160 1.28 -11.52 15.14
N GLU A 161 2.20 -10.59 14.94
CA GLU A 161 2.10 -9.46 14.00
C GLU A 161 2.75 -9.77 12.64
N SER A 162 3.04 -11.05 12.39
CA SER A 162 3.68 -11.50 11.15
C SER A 162 2.77 -11.39 9.94
N PHE A 163 3.36 -11.14 8.79
CA PHE A 163 2.69 -11.24 7.51
C PHE A 163 3.60 -11.86 6.45
N GLU A 164 2.98 -12.45 5.43
CA GLU A 164 3.62 -12.92 4.20
C GLU A 164 2.75 -12.59 3.00
N ILE A 165 3.40 -12.15 1.91
CA ILE A 165 2.75 -11.95 0.61
C ILE A 165 3.47 -12.80 -0.42
N TRP A 166 2.73 -13.73 -1.01
CA TRP A 166 3.18 -14.66 -2.02
C TRP A 166 2.56 -14.32 -3.36
N VAL A 167 3.32 -14.47 -4.44
CA VAL A 167 2.85 -14.17 -5.81
C VAL A 167 3.16 -15.33 -6.74
N LEU A 168 2.17 -15.73 -7.52
CA LEU A 168 2.30 -16.52 -8.74
C LEU A 168 1.92 -15.63 -9.90
N SER A 169 2.83 -15.40 -10.85
CA SER A 169 2.58 -14.52 -12.00
C SER A 169 3.21 -15.09 -13.27
N ASP A 170 2.53 -14.88 -14.39
CA ASP A 170 3.03 -15.17 -15.74
C ASP A 170 3.98 -14.07 -16.27
N GLN A 171 4.09 -12.95 -15.57
CA GLN A 171 4.95 -11.83 -15.92
C GLN A 171 6.28 -11.86 -15.15
N PRO A 172 7.35 -11.28 -15.71
CA PRO A 172 8.58 -11.07 -14.97
C PRO A 172 8.32 -10.14 -13.79
N ARG A 173 9.05 -10.38 -12.69
CA ARG A 173 8.94 -9.53 -11.50
C ARG A 173 9.24 -8.08 -11.86
N PRO A 174 8.34 -7.14 -11.56
CA PRO A 174 8.59 -5.73 -11.85
C PRO A 174 9.80 -5.25 -11.04
N THR A 175 10.71 -4.60 -11.72
CA THR A 175 11.67 -3.74 -11.04
C THR A 175 10.91 -2.59 -10.42
N THR A 176 11.35 -2.11 -9.25
CA THR A 176 10.76 -0.93 -8.64
C THR A 176 10.81 0.18 -9.68
N GLY A 177 9.68 0.59 -10.22
CA GLY A 177 9.61 1.68 -11.20
C GLY A 177 9.85 3.07 -10.59
N ILE A 178 10.27 3.11 -9.34
CA ILE A 178 11.09 4.15 -8.73
C ILE A 178 12.51 3.59 -8.91
N GLY A 179 13.07 3.77 -10.11
CA GLY A 179 14.49 3.65 -10.27
C GLY A 179 15.11 4.39 -9.11
N GLU A 180 16.02 3.77 -8.40
CA GLU A 180 16.96 4.54 -7.60
C GLU A 180 17.45 5.62 -8.56
N VAL A 181 17.04 6.86 -8.29
CA VAL A 181 17.79 7.98 -8.79
C VAL A 181 19.12 7.75 -8.09
N GLU A 182 20.05 7.10 -8.79
CA GLU A 182 21.44 7.11 -8.37
C GLU A 182 21.70 8.56 -8.04
N SER A 183 21.96 8.83 -6.77
CA SER A 183 22.40 10.13 -6.31
C SER A 183 23.73 10.39 -6.98
N GLY A 184 23.70 10.86 -8.22
CA GLY A 184 24.88 11.05 -9.06
C GLY A 184 24.58 11.26 -10.53
N LYS A 185 23.40 10.88 -11.06
CA LYS A 185 22.98 11.24 -12.42
C LYS A 185 21.50 11.57 -12.44
N SER A 186 21.17 12.73 -11.91
CA SER A 186 19.97 13.45 -12.33
C SER A 186 20.21 13.88 -13.77
N ILE A 187 19.80 13.05 -14.73
CA ILE A 187 19.48 13.51 -16.08
C ILE A 187 18.00 13.92 -16.08
N VAL A 188 17.62 14.72 -15.13
CA VAL A 188 16.70 15.79 -15.35
C VAL A 188 17.58 17.01 -15.35
N GLU A 189 18.03 17.44 -16.51
CA GLU A 189 18.46 18.81 -16.66
C GLU A 189 17.34 19.64 -16.04
N SER A 190 17.63 20.22 -14.89
CA SER A 190 16.67 21.03 -14.15
C SER A 190 16.25 22.14 -15.12
N GLY A 191 15.00 22.09 -15.57
CA GLY A 191 14.50 23.06 -16.52
C GLY A 191 14.73 24.46 -15.97
N VAL A 192 15.54 25.25 -16.66
CA VAL A 192 15.83 26.64 -16.27
C VAL A 192 14.62 27.47 -16.63
N LYS A 193 13.95 28.02 -15.63
CA LYS A 193 12.87 28.98 -15.83
C LYS A 193 13.45 30.36 -16.11
N PHE A 194 13.00 31.00 -17.17
CA PHE A 194 13.39 32.38 -17.50
C PHE A 194 12.22 33.17 -18.07
N ILE A 195 12.28 34.47 -17.96
CA ILE A 195 11.27 35.38 -18.52
C ILE A 195 11.90 36.12 -19.69
N GLU A 196 11.26 36.05 -20.84
CA GLU A 196 11.63 36.80 -22.03
C GLU A 196 10.40 37.50 -22.60
N ASN A 197 10.51 38.79 -22.88
CA ASN A 197 9.38 39.65 -23.33
C ASN A 197 8.12 39.56 -22.44
N GLY A 198 8.31 39.40 -21.12
CA GLY A 198 7.21 39.30 -20.15
C GLY A 198 6.51 37.93 -20.10
N GLN A 199 6.99 36.95 -20.83
CA GLN A 199 6.46 35.60 -20.83
C GLN A 199 7.41 34.62 -20.13
N LEU A 200 6.87 33.66 -19.38
CA LEU A 200 7.63 32.61 -18.69
C LEU A 200 7.90 31.44 -19.64
N TYR A 201 9.14 31.04 -19.69
CA TYR A 201 9.64 29.88 -20.45
C TYR A 201 10.39 28.92 -19.56
N ILE A 202 10.45 27.65 -19.98
CA ILE A 202 11.22 26.58 -19.34
C ILE A 202 12.17 25.99 -20.38
N ARG A 203 13.47 26.07 -20.13
CA ARG A 203 14.50 25.43 -20.97
C ARG A 203 14.87 24.09 -20.36
N CYS A 204 14.75 23.00 -21.13
CA CYS A 204 15.20 21.67 -20.77
C CYS A 204 16.18 21.20 -21.87
N GLY A 205 17.46 21.21 -21.56
CA GLY A 205 18.50 20.99 -22.59
C GLY A 205 18.48 22.07 -23.68
N GLU A 206 18.39 21.64 -24.93
CA GLU A 206 18.31 22.54 -26.09
C GLU A 206 16.87 23.00 -26.40
N GLN A 207 15.87 22.41 -25.76
CA GLN A 207 14.46 22.73 -26.03
C GLN A 207 13.92 23.77 -25.07
N VAL A 208 13.10 24.67 -25.60
CA VAL A 208 12.40 25.71 -24.83
C VAL A 208 10.89 25.50 -24.93
N TYR A 209 10.26 25.50 -23.81
CA TYR A 209 8.83 25.28 -23.67
C TYR A 209 8.14 26.56 -23.16
N ASN A 210 6.93 26.83 -23.65
CA ASN A 210 6.04 27.82 -23.05
C ASN A 210 5.32 27.24 -21.81
N ILE A 211 4.53 28.07 -21.12
CA ILE A 211 3.77 27.63 -19.93
C ILE A 211 2.71 26.57 -20.22
N MET A 212 2.35 26.35 -21.48
CA MET A 212 1.42 25.31 -21.91
C MET A 212 2.14 23.99 -22.26
N GLY A 213 3.46 23.93 -22.11
CA GLY A 213 4.26 22.74 -22.45
C GLY A 213 4.53 22.58 -23.95
N GLN A 214 4.27 23.59 -24.78
CA GLN A 214 4.58 23.57 -26.21
C GLN A 214 6.05 23.93 -26.45
N ILE A 215 6.72 23.18 -27.33
CA ILE A 215 8.09 23.50 -27.77
C ILE A 215 8.00 24.72 -28.68
N ILE A 216 8.82 25.72 -28.38
CA ILE A 216 8.89 26.98 -29.17
C ILE A 216 10.28 27.22 -29.78
N LYS A 217 11.30 26.47 -29.34
CA LYS A 217 12.63 26.49 -29.89
C LYS A 217 13.41 25.23 -29.57
#